data_a9416eca087bffffa861ab1682688002
#
_entry.id   a9416eca087bffffa861ab1682688002
#
_cell.length_a   1.000
_cell.length_b   1.000
_cell.length_c   1.000
_cell.angle_alpha   90.00
_cell.angle_beta   90.00
_cell.angle_gamma   90.00
#
_symmetry.space_group_name_H-M   'P 1'
#
loop_
_entity.id
_entity.type
_entity.pdbx_description
1 polymer ?
#
loop_
_entity_poly.entity_id
_entity_poly.type
_entity_poly.pdbx_seq_one_letter_code
_entity_poly.pdbx_strand_id
1 'polypeptide(L)'
;MLIHNVDILSNVDLAAFYRHALETKADALLLVSRRVTQRYLVFDSNMRLVGWTNVATCEVKSPHAEIRQLHFVSPTEVESSYFQNNCYLYAFSGVHVLAPSAVGAVKAVEVDKFPIMEFYLNNCDRLDIRGELKKDLHLLDVGKLDSLQAAEDFIANSEYRSSKTEN
;
A
#
# COMPACT_ATOMS: atom_id res chain seq x y z
N MET A 1 4.00 14.70 2.54
CA MET A 1 3.98 14.18 3.93
C MET A 1 4.11 12.68 3.89
N LEU A 2 5.11 12.10 4.58
CA LEU A 2 5.24 10.64 4.75
C LEU A 2 4.41 10.21 5.96
N ILE A 3 3.66 9.14 5.82
CA ILE A 3 2.85 8.50 6.86
C ILE A 3 3.25 7.03 6.95
N HIS A 4 3.42 6.54 8.17
CA HIS A 4 3.77 5.16 8.46
C HIS A 4 2.93 4.69 9.66
N ASN A 5 2.34 3.50 9.57
CA ASN A 5 1.63 2.90 10.69
C ASN A 5 2.61 2.62 11.84
N VAL A 6 2.26 3.01 13.06
CA VAL A 6 3.15 2.95 14.23
C VAL A 6 3.42 1.54 14.75
N ASP A 7 2.59 0.58 14.37
CA ASP A 7 2.62 -0.82 14.81
C ASP A 7 3.23 -1.77 13.76
N ILE A 8 3.89 -1.23 12.73
CA ILE A 8 4.51 -2.02 11.66
C ILE A 8 6.00 -1.71 11.59
N LEU A 9 6.85 -2.72 11.65
CA LEU A 9 8.25 -2.65 11.24
C LEU A 9 8.38 -3.09 9.79
N SER A 10 9.27 -2.44 9.05
CA SER A 10 9.53 -2.78 7.65
C SER A 10 11.02 -2.64 7.29
N ASN A 11 11.44 -3.34 6.25
CA ASN A 11 12.78 -3.22 5.67
C ASN A 11 12.86 -2.16 4.56
N VAL A 12 11.89 -1.25 4.48
CA VAL A 12 11.86 -0.20 3.45
C VAL A 12 12.82 0.94 3.80
N ASP A 13 13.58 1.40 2.80
CA ASP A 13 14.27 2.68 2.88
C ASP A 13 13.24 3.81 2.70
N LEU A 14 12.77 4.35 3.83
CA LEU A 14 11.78 5.42 3.86
C LEU A 14 12.26 6.70 3.19
N ALA A 15 13.57 6.98 3.23
CA ALA A 15 14.13 8.16 2.59
C ALA A 15 14.14 8.01 1.06
N ALA A 16 14.50 6.84 0.54
CA ALA A 16 14.41 6.53 -0.88
C ALA A 16 12.96 6.54 -1.37
N PHE A 17 12.05 5.92 -0.63
CA PHE A 17 10.61 5.93 -0.95
C PHE A 17 10.05 7.35 -1.00
N TYR A 18 10.40 8.19 -0.03
CA TYR A 18 9.95 9.59 0.00
C TYR A 18 10.50 10.40 -1.18
N ARG A 19 11.79 10.24 -1.53
CA ARG A 19 12.38 10.90 -2.71
C ARG A 19 11.67 10.48 -3.99
N HIS A 20 11.45 9.17 -4.19
CA HIS A 20 10.72 8.67 -5.34
C HIS A 20 9.29 9.24 -5.42
N ALA A 21 8.60 9.34 -4.29
CA ALA A 21 7.28 9.97 -4.24
C ALA A 21 7.29 11.43 -4.74
N LEU A 22 8.33 12.20 -4.43
CA LEU A 22 8.48 13.56 -4.93
C LEU A 22 8.73 13.60 -6.45
N GLU A 23 9.47 12.62 -6.97
CA GLU A 23 9.78 12.51 -8.41
C GLU A 23 8.56 12.12 -9.24
N THR A 24 7.69 11.25 -8.72
CA THR A 24 6.48 10.80 -9.42
C THR A 24 5.46 11.92 -9.66
N LYS A 25 5.51 12.98 -8.84
CA LYS A 25 4.53 14.09 -8.83
C LYS A 25 3.07 13.62 -8.65
N ALA A 26 2.86 12.40 -8.18
CA ALA A 26 1.54 11.89 -7.83
C ALA A 26 0.97 12.62 -6.62
N ASP A 27 -0.35 12.69 -6.49
CA ASP A 27 -1.02 13.23 -5.31
C ASP A 27 -0.81 12.35 -4.08
N ALA A 28 -0.72 11.04 -4.29
CA ALA A 28 -0.31 10.08 -3.26
C ALA A 28 0.48 8.91 -3.88
N LEU A 29 1.48 8.42 -3.13
CA LEU A 29 2.20 7.19 -3.45
C LEU A 29 2.02 6.19 -2.30
N LEU A 30 1.49 5.01 -2.61
CA LEU A 30 1.20 3.94 -1.66
C LEU A 30 2.23 2.82 -1.81
N LEU A 31 2.92 2.46 -0.75
CA LEU A 31 3.80 1.29 -0.77
C LEU A 31 2.97 0.02 -0.70
N VAL A 32 3.16 -0.88 -1.65
CA VAL A 32 2.40 -2.12 -1.77
C VAL A 32 3.31 -3.33 -1.99
N SER A 33 2.78 -4.51 -1.70
CA SER A 33 3.52 -5.78 -1.81
C SER A 33 2.65 -6.91 -2.33
N ARG A 34 3.29 -8.02 -2.68
CA ARG A 34 2.63 -9.28 -3.07
C ARG A 34 2.26 -10.17 -1.87
N ARG A 35 2.13 -9.59 -0.69
CA ARG A 35 1.69 -10.33 0.49
C ARG A 35 0.30 -10.93 0.26
N VAL A 36 0.13 -12.22 0.52
CA VAL A 36 -1.17 -12.87 0.47
C VAL A 36 -2.04 -12.38 1.62
N THR A 37 -3.23 -11.92 1.32
CA THR A 37 -4.22 -11.38 2.25
C THR A 37 -5.63 -11.60 1.67
N GLN A 38 -6.65 -11.19 2.38
CA GLN A 38 -8.02 -11.15 1.86
C GLN A 38 -8.37 -9.79 1.21
N ARG A 39 -7.61 -8.74 1.52
CA ARG A 39 -7.91 -7.36 1.12
C ARG A 39 -6.80 -6.81 0.25
N TYR A 40 -7.15 -6.39 -0.95
CA TYR A 40 -6.20 -5.86 -1.93
C TYR A 40 -6.64 -4.49 -2.42
N LEU A 41 -5.67 -3.64 -2.69
CA LEU A 41 -5.85 -2.48 -3.55
C LEU A 41 -5.82 -2.93 -5.01
N VAL A 42 -6.67 -2.34 -5.81
CA VAL A 42 -6.80 -2.62 -7.24
C VAL A 42 -6.19 -1.46 -8.01
N PHE A 43 -5.21 -1.77 -8.86
CA PHE A 43 -4.50 -0.80 -9.68
C PHE A 43 -4.67 -1.10 -11.16
N ASP A 44 -4.73 -0.07 -11.98
CA ASP A 44 -4.69 -0.22 -13.44
C ASP A 44 -3.26 -0.61 -13.94
N SER A 45 -3.10 -0.76 -15.25
CA SER A 45 -1.81 -1.10 -15.88
C SER A 45 -0.71 -0.05 -15.66
N ASN A 46 -1.06 1.18 -15.31
CA ASN A 46 -0.15 2.28 -15.00
C ASN A 46 0.09 2.45 -13.49
N MET A 47 -0.31 1.47 -12.69
CA MET A 47 -0.23 1.50 -11.22
C MET A 47 -1.02 2.64 -10.58
N ARG A 48 -2.08 3.15 -11.23
CA ARG A 48 -3.02 4.09 -10.60
C ARG A 48 -4.06 3.32 -9.81
N LEU A 49 -4.36 3.78 -8.60
CA LEU A 49 -5.41 3.20 -7.77
C LEU A 49 -6.78 3.39 -8.45
N VAL A 50 -7.50 2.29 -8.66
CA VAL A 50 -8.83 2.28 -9.24
C VAL A 50 -9.88 1.63 -8.34
N GLY A 51 -9.48 0.99 -7.26
CA GLY A 51 -10.41 0.37 -6.34
C GLY A 51 -9.76 -0.45 -5.23
N TRP A 52 -10.61 -1.20 -4.55
CA TRP A 52 -10.28 -2.13 -3.48
C TRP A 52 -11.18 -3.36 -3.58
N THR A 53 -10.65 -4.51 -3.21
CA THR A 53 -11.43 -5.75 -3.14
C THR A 53 -11.14 -6.54 -1.87
N ASN A 54 -12.18 -7.24 -1.38
CA ASN A 54 -12.03 -8.32 -0.43
C ASN A 54 -12.39 -9.64 -1.13
N VAL A 55 -11.38 -10.44 -1.44
CA VAL A 55 -11.54 -11.68 -2.20
C VAL A 55 -12.27 -12.78 -1.44
N ALA A 56 -12.35 -12.71 -0.10
CA ALA A 56 -13.10 -13.67 0.71
C ALA A 56 -14.61 -13.38 0.69
N THR A 57 -15.01 -12.11 0.59
CA THR A 57 -16.42 -11.69 0.57
C THR A 57 -16.91 -11.32 -0.83
N CYS A 58 -16.02 -11.33 -1.83
CA CYS A 58 -16.29 -10.87 -3.21
C CYS A 58 -16.72 -9.39 -3.27
N GLU A 59 -16.41 -8.59 -2.24
CA GLU A 59 -16.73 -7.17 -2.20
C GLU A 59 -15.73 -6.38 -3.04
N VAL A 60 -16.22 -5.46 -3.87
CA VAL A 60 -15.40 -4.52 -4.65
C VAL A 60 -15.88 -3.09 -4.38
N LYS A 61 -14.97 -2.21 -4.01
CA LYS A 61 -15.20 -0.77 -3.82
C LYS A 61 -14.42 0.04 -4.86
N SER A 62 -15.09 0.90 -5.57
CA SER A 62 -14.46 1.78 -6.57
C SER A 62 -15.42 2.91 -6.93
N PRO A 63 -14.95 4.13 -7.27
CA PRO A 63 -15.75 5.14 -7.94
C PRO A 63 -16.10 4.75 -9.38
N HIS A 64 -15.31 3.87 -10.02
CA HIS A 64 -15.49 3.43 -11.40
C HIS A 64 -16.49 2.26 -11.48
N ALA A 65 -17.57 2.44 -12.26
CA ALA A 65 -18.64 1.45 -12.37
C ALA A 65 -18.16 0.11 -12.96
N GLU A 66 -17.26 0.17 -13.95
CA GLU A 66 -16.66 -0.99 -14.59
C GLU A 66 -15.82 -1.84 -13.62
N ILE A 67 -15.12 -1.20 -12.67
CA ILE A 67 -14.32 -1.91 -11.66
C ILE A 67 -15.24 -2.60 -10.64
N ARG A 68 -16.35 -1.97 -10.23
CA ARG A 68 -17.29 -2.57 -9.28
C ARG A 68 -17.96 -3.84 -9.78
N GLN A 69 -17.99 -4.07 -11.09
CA GLN A 69 -18.59 -5.25 -11.71
C GLN A 69 -17.61 -6.42 -11.86
N LEU A 70 -16.32 -6.20 -11.59
CA LEU A 70 -15.29 -7.23 -11.71
C LEU A 70 -15.34 -8.20 -10.52
N HIS A 71 -14.96 -9.44 -10.80
CA HIS A 71 -14.73 -10.46 -9.79
C HIS A 71 -13.23 -10.73 -9.68
N PHE A 72 -12.73 -10.69 -8.47
CA PHE A 72 -11.32 -10.96 -8.16
C PHE A 72 -11.21 -12.20 -7.26
N VAL A 73 -10.18 -13.01 -7.52
CA VAL A 73 -9.84 -14.18 -6.71
C VAL A 73 -8.52 -13.94 -5.98
N SER A 74 -8.29 -14.72 -4.92
CA SER A 74 -7.06 -14.58 -4.15
C SER A 74 -5.84 -14.82 -5.03
N PRO A 75 -4.89 -13.88 -5.12
CA PRO A 75 -3.63 -14.12 -5.78
C PRO A 75 -2.91 -15.29 -5.12
N THR A 76 -2.25 -16.12 -5.96
CA THR A 76 -1.33 -17.15 -5.51
C THR A 76 0.11 -16.60 -5.54
N GLU A 77 1.10 -17.41 -5.18
CA GLU A 77 2.51 -17.03 -5.29
C GLU A 77 2.98 -16.86 -6.75
N VAL A 78 2.17 -17.27 -7.73
CA VAL A 78 2.47 -17.10 -9.14
C VAL A 78 2.26 -15.64 -9.55
N GLU A 79 3.27 -15.03 -10.17
CA GLU A 79 3.28 -13.60 -10.50
C GLU A 79 2.08 -13.17 -11.37
N SER A 80 1.64 -14.04 -12.29
CA SER A 80 0.49 -13.77 -13.17
C SER A 80 -0.84 -13.67 -12.41
N SER A 81 -0.97 -14.28 -11.24
CA SER A 81 -2.22 -14.26 -10.47
C SER A 81 -2.49 -12.92 -9.76
N TYR A 82 -1.47 -12.07 -9.65
CA TYR A 82 -1.64 -10.69 -9.17
C TYR A 82 -2.17 -9.74 -10.26
N PHE A 83 -2.26 -10.20 -11.51
CA PHE A 83 -2.84 -9.45 -12.62
C PHE A 83 -4.12 -10.15 -13.10
N GLN A 84 -5.26 -9.57 -12.80
CA GLN A 84 -6.58 -10.10 -13.08
C GLN A 84 -7.46 -8.99 -13.67
N ASN A 85 -8.25 -9.31 -14.69
CA ASN A 85 -9.17 -8.37 -15.32
C ASN A 85 -8.48 -7.05 -15.77
N ASN A 86 -7.25 -7.13 -16.29
CA ASN A 86 -6.41 -5.99 -16.64
C ASN A 86 -6.05 -5.07 -15.44
N CYS A 87 -6.13 -5.56 -14.23
CA CYS A 87 -5.77 -4.85 -13.00
C CYS A 87 -4.74 -5.63 -12.19
N TYR A 88 -3.91 -4.89 -11.45
CA TYR A 88 -3.01 -5.47 -10.44
C TYR A 88 -3.68 -5.47 -9.07
N LEU A 89 -3.48 -6.56 -8.32
CA LEU A 89 -3.93 -6.69 -6.94
C LEU A 89 -2.73 -6.71 -6.00
N TYR A 90 -2.59 -5.70 -5.15
CA TYR A 90 -1.49 -5.64 -4.19
C TYR A 90 -1.98 -5.31 -2.79
N ALA A 91 -1.30 -5.85 -1.79
CA ALA A 91 -1.56 -5.57 -0.39
C ALA A 91 -0.93 -4.23 0.02
N PHE A 92 -1.70 -3.38 0.69
CA PHE A 92 -1.19 -2.14 1.26
C PHE A 92 -0.27 -2.42 2.45
N SER A 93 0.84 -1.70 2.53
CA SER A 93 1.86 -1.89 3.58
C SER A 93 1.65 -1.00 4.82
N GLY A 94 0.76 -0.01 4.75
CA GLY A 94 0.64 1.01 5.80
C GLY A 94 1.65 2.15 5.69
N VAL A 95 2.46 2.17 4.62
CA VAL A 95 3.42 3.26 4.32
C VAL A 95 2.98 4.00 3.08
N HIS A 96 2.87 5.32 3.18
CA HIS A 96 2.43 6.14 2.04
C HIS A 96 2.93 7.58 2.14
N VAL A 97 2.99 8.26 1.01
CA VAL A 97 3.35 9.68 0.90
C VAL A 97 2.20 10.44 0.27
N LEU A 98 1.82 11.57 0.90
CA LEU A 98 0.85 12.51 0.39
C LEU A 98 1.55 13.78 -0.11
N ALA A 99 1.24 14.20 -1.31
CA ALA A 99 1.59 15.53 -1.82
C ALA A 99 0.80 16.62 -1.11
N PRO A 100 1.25 17.90 -1.15
CA PRO A 100 0.50 19.01 -0.58
C PRO A 100 -0.92 19.16 -1.13
N SER A 101 -1.15 18.85 -2.41
CA SER A 101 -2.47 18.83 -3.05
C SER A 101 -3.45 17.88 -2.35
N ALA A 102 -3.02 16.63 -2.11
CA ALA A 102 -3.83 15.65 -1.40
C ALA A 102 -4.04 16.01 0.07
N VAL A 103 -3.05 16.58 0.75
CA VAL A 103 -3.19 17.09 2.12
C VAL A 103 -4.26 18.18 2.20
N GLY A 104 -4.33 19.06 1.21
CA GLY A 104 -5.40 20.07 1.11
C GLY A 104 -6.79 19.44 0.97
N ALA A 105 -6.91 18.39 0.15
CA ALA A 105 -8.16 17.65 -0.02
C ALA A 105 -8.58 16.89 1.26
N VAL A 106 -7.61 16.32 2.00
CA VAL A 106 -7.87 15.69 3.31
C VAL A 106 -8.38 16.70 4.33
N LYS A 107 -7.78 17.88 4.42
CA LYS A 107 -8.21 18.94 5.35
C LYS A 107 -9.60 19.50 5.06
N ALA A 108 -10.10 19.37 3.84
CA ALA A 108 -11.45 19.79 3.45
C ALA A 108 -12.53 18.80 3.96
N VAL A 109 -12.16 17.63 4.47
CA VAL A 109 -13.09 16.69 5.09
C VAL A 109 -13.31 17.13 6.54
N GLU A 110 -14.50 17.65 6.85
CA GLU A 110 -14.89 18.16 8.17
C GLU A 110 -15.15 17.03 9.19
N VAL A 111 -14.24 16.07 9.32
CA VAL A 111 -14.40 14.94 10.25
C VAL A 111 -13.09 14.76 11.01
N ASP A 112 -13.18 14.76 12.35
CA ASP A 112 -12.01 14.60 13.24
C ASP A 112 -11.27 13.27 13.06
N LYS A 113 -11.95 12.23 12.57
CA LYS A 113 -11.37 10.92 12.29
C LYS A 113 -12.05 10.28 11.09
N PHE A 114 -11.27 9.90 10.09
CA PHE A 114 -11.75 9.10 8.96
C PHE A 114 -10.68 8.08 8.54
N PRO A 115 -11.08 6.90 8.05
CA PRO A 115 -10.16 5.92 7.51
C PRO A 115 -9.49 6.47 6.25
N ILE A 116 -8.16 6.56 6.25
CA ILE A 116 -7.40 7.09 5.10
C ILE A 116 -7.68 6.31 3.81
N MET A 117 -7.98 5.01 3.91
CA MET A 117 -8.30 4.20 2.75
C MET A 117 -9.63 4.61 2.10
N GLU A 118 -10.63 5.00 2.88
CA GLU A 118 -11.88 5.53 2.33
C GLU A 118 -11.66 6.85 1.59
N PHE A 119 -10.79 7.72 2.12
CA PHE A 119 -10.40 8.93 1.41
C PHE A 119 -9.78 8.60 0.05
N TYR A 120 -8.85 7.64 -0.02
CA TYR A 120 -8.24 7.24 -1.28
C TYR A 120 -9.26 6.66 -2.26
N LEU A 121 -10.11 5.76 -1.81
CA LEU A 121 -11.12 5.12 -2.65
C LEU A 121 -12.18 6.11 -3.17
N ASN A 122 -12.54 7.10 -2.35
CA ASN A 122 -13.53 8.12 -2.74
C ASN A 122 -12.95 9.21 -3.65
N ASN A 123 -11.63 9.24 -3.84
CA ASN A 123 -10.96 10.29 -4.61
C ASN A 123 -10.04 9.77 -5.72
N CYS A 124 -9.89 8.45 -5.90
CA CYS A 124 -8.98 7.91 -6.91
C CYS A 124 -9.43 8.15 -8.36
N ASP A 125 -10.64 8.63 -8.59
CA ASP A 125 -11.11 9.14 -9.87
C ASP A 125 -10.63 10.57 -10.18
N ARG A 126 -10.25 11.33 -9.15
CA ARG A 126 -9.89 12.76 -9.25
C ARG A 126 -8.44 13.04 -8.91
N LEU A 127 -7.86 12.27 -8.00
CA LEU A 127 -6.47 12.38 -7.57
C LEU A 127 -5.62 11.32 -8.27
N ASP A 128 -4.38 11.67 -8.58
CA ASP A 128 -3.38 10.73 -9.07
C ASP A 128 -2.77 9.96 -7.89
N ILE A 129 -3.41 8.84 -7.53
CA ILE A 129 -2.97 7.96 -6.44
C ILE A 129 -2.31 6.74 -7.07
N ARG A 130 -1.02 6.51 -6.78
CA ARG A 130 -0.23 5.43 -7.38
C ARG A 130 0.26 4.42 -6.36
N GLY A 131 0.48 3.20 -6.82
CA GLY A 131 1.14 2.14 -6.06
C GLY A 131 2.60 2.01 -6.45
N GLU A 132 3.47 1.81 -5.46
CA GLU A 132 4.85 1.37 -5.66
C GLU A 132 5.01 -0.05 -5.12
N LEU A 133 5.29 -1.00 -6.02
CA LEU A 133 5.50 -2.39 -5.65
C LEU A 133 6.92 -2.60 -5.13
N LYS A 134 7.02 -3.02 -3.86
CA LYS A 134 8.26 -3.53 -3.27
C LYS A 134 8.20 -5.06 -3.23
N LYS A 135 8.96 -5.73 -4.10
CA LYS A 135 8.92 -7.20 -4.25
C LYS A 135 9.45 -7.95 -3.02
N ASP A 136 10.48 -7.40 -2.37
CA ASP A 136 11.18 -7.94 -1.21
C ASP A 136 10.77 -7.25 0.10
N LEU A 137 9.56 -6.72 0.18
CA LEU A 137 9.03 -6.06 1.37
C LEU A 137 8.76 -7.10 2.47
N HIS A 138 9.45 -6.92 3.59
CA HIS A 138 9.19 -7.62 4.83
C HIS A 138 8.49 -6.68 5.80
N LEU A 139 7.36 -7.12 6.32
CA LEU A 139 6.56 -6.39 7.30
C LEU A 139 6.38 -7.25 8.53
N LEU A 140 6.55 -6.65 9.70
CA LEU A 140 6.24 -7.26 10.99
C LEU A 140 5.25 -6.37 11.72
N ASP A 141 4.09 -6.92 12.06
CA ASP A 141 3.09 -6.32 12.93
C ASP A 141 3.53 -6.53 14.39
N VAL A 142 3.90 -5.45 15.07
CA VAL A 142 4.36 -5.46 16.47
C VAL A 142 3.28 -5.04 17.46
N GLY A 143 2.06 -4.81 16.98
CA GLY A 143 0.90 -4.44 17.81
C GLY A 143 0.42 -5.54 18.75
N LYS A 144 1.00 -6.75 18.68
CA LYS A 144 0.67 -7.88 19.56
C LYS A 144 1.79 -8.12 20.57
N LEU A 145 1.43 -8.32 21.84
CA LEU A 145 2.38 -8.53 22.95
C LEU A 145 3.40 -9.68 22.72
N ASP A 146 3.02 -10.70 21.96
CA ASP A 146 3.91 -11.86 21.66
C ASP A 146 4.94 -11.57 20.56
N SER A 147 4.99 -10.37 20.01
CA SER A 147 5.83 -10.01 18.87
C SER A 147 7.15 -9.31 19.23
N LEU A 148 7.43 -9.04 20.52
CA LEU A 148 8.64 -8.32 20.93
C LEU A 148 9.92 -9.06 20.54
N GLN A 149 10.00 -10.38 20.79
CA GLN A 149 11.17 -11.18 20.39
C GLN A 149 11.32 -11.21 18.87
N ALA A 150 10.20 -11.36 18.14
CA ALA A 150 10.20 -11.31 16.68
C ALA A 150 10.62 -9.93 16.15
N ALA A 151 10.31 -8.85 16.87
CA ALA A 151 10.75 -7.50 16.52
C ALA A 151 12.26 -7.32 16.70
N GLU A 152 12.84 -7.82 17.80
CA GLU A 152 14.29 -7.80 18.03
C GLU A 152 15.03 -8.61 16.97
N ASP A 153 14.56 -9.81 16.66
CA ASP A 153 15.11 -10.67 15.61
C ASP A 153 15.02 -10.03 14.22
N PHE A 154 13.91 -9.33 13.93
CA PHE A 154 13.72 -8.60 12.68
C PHE A 154 14.71 -7.45 12.51
N ILE A 155 14.94 -6.66 13.58
CA ILE A 155 15.88 -5.54 13.58
C ILE A 155 17.31 -6.07 13.40
N ALA A 156 17.71 -7.08 14.17
CA ALA A 156 19.03 -7.69 14.09
C ALA A 156 19.33 -8.24 12.68
N ASN A 157 18.35 -8.88 12.04
CA ASN A 157 18.50 -9.42 10.68
C ASN A 157 18.55 -8.31 9.61
N SER A 158 17.86 -7.19 9.81
CA SER A 158 17.89 -6.07 8.87
C SER A 158 19.20 -5.29 8.94
N GLU A 159 19.77 -5.08 10.13
CA GLU A 159 21.10 -4.47 10.32
C GLU A 159 22.21 -5.34 9.72
N TYR A 160 22.13 -6.67 9.90
CA TYR A 160 23.09 -7.62 9.31
C TYR A 160 23.09 -7.58 7.76
N ARG A 161 21.94 -7.32 7.13
CA ARG A 161 21.84 -7.18 5.67
C ARG A 161 22.37 -5.84 5.18
N SER A 162 22.14 -4.74 5.89
CA SER A 162 22.67 -3.42 5.54
C SER A 162 24.20 -3.38 5.58
N SER A 163 24.83 -4.06 6.52
CA SER A 163 26.30 -4.15 6.63
C SER A 163 26.98 -4.96 5.52
N LYS A 164 26.24 -5.82 4.79
CA LYS A 164 26.78 -6.62 3.67
C LYS A 164 26.68 -5.92 2.30
N THR A 165 25.93 -4.84 2.19
CA THR A 165 25.76 -4.10 0.92
C THR A 165 26.77 -2.96 0.75
N GLU A 166 27.60 -2.68 1.76
CA GLU A 166 28.66 -1.65 1.74
C GLU A 166 30.09 -2.18 1.48
N ASN A 167 30.24 -3.43 1.02
CA ASN A 167 31.55 -4.01 0.62
C ASN A 167 31.57 -4.38 -0.86
#